data_6386b140866d26339ce10fc7554caf56
#
_entry.id   6386b140866d26339ce10fc7554caf56
#
_cell.length_a   1.000
_cell.length_b   1.000
_cell.length_c   1.000
_cell.angle_alpha   90.00
_cell.angle_beta   90.00
_cell.angle_gamma   90.00
#
_symmetry.space_group_name_H-M   'P 1'
#
loop_
_entity.id
_entity.type
_entity.pdbx_description
1 polymer ?
#
loop_
_entity_poly.entity_id
_entity_poly.type
_entity_poly.pdbx_seq_one_letter_code
_entity_poly.pdbx_strand_id
1 'polypeptide(L)'
;KFKAGVGSDQARWTGEKASEKVEIVSANAEKTITQEMRQQAYDNWETTDDHGMQIYGIAKDQWGKEYFMMKNSWGESGPYKGFWYVSQAYAAYKTMNIVINKNAIPADIRQKLGI
;
A
#
# COMPACT_ATOMS: atom_id res chain seq x y z
N LYS A 1 -0.86 14.50 -1.89
CA LYS A 1 -2.28 14.29 -2.14
C LYS A 1 -2.50 12.87 -2.63
N PHE A 2 -3.19 12.06 -1.87
CA PHE A 2 -3.50 10.69 -2.26
C PHE A 2 -4.74 10.65 -3.10
N LYS A 3 -4.74 9.78 -4.09
CA LYS A 3 -5.99 9.35 -4.65
C LYS A 3 -6.66 8.43 -3.67
N ALA A 4 -7.83 8.81 -3.23
CA ALA A 4 -8.70 7.92 -2.52
C ALA A 4 -8.90 6.64 -3.34
N GLY A 5 -8.84 5.53 -2.69
CA GLY A 5 -9.03 4.23 -3.31
C GLY A 5 -7.76 3.53 -3.78
N VAL A 6 -6.63 4.21 -3.88
CA VAL A 6 -5.36 3.55 -4.16
C VAL A 6 -4.31 3.87 -3.11
N GLY A 7 -4.01 5.11 -2.92
CA GLY A 7 -3.04 5.51 -1.90
C GLY A 7 -3.69 5.80 -0.56
N SER A 8 -5.00 5.81 -0.50
CA SER A 8 -5.75 6.05 0.72
C SER A 8 -6.56 4.81 1.08
N ASP A 9 -6.04 4.06 2.00
CA ASP A 9 -6.74 2.97 2.67
C ASP A 9 -8.01 3.43 3.37
N GLN A 10 -8.04 4.67 3.85
CA GLN A 10 -9.20 5.24 4.51
C GLN A 10 -10.43 5.25 3.60
N ALA A 11 -10.30 5.69 2.37
CA ALA A 11 -11.41 5.72 1.44
C ALA A 11 -11.98 4.32 1.15
N ARG A 12 -11.11 3.32 1.14
CA ARG A 12 -11.52 1.92 0.95
C ARG A 12 -12.25 1.35 2.15
N TRP A 13 -11.80 1.69 3.34
CA TRP A 13 -12.36 1.14 4.57
C TRP A 13 -13.63 1.83 5.02
N THR A 14 -13.84 3.06 4.63
CA THR A 14 -15.08 3.78 4.89
C THR A 14 -16.15 3.53 3.84
N GLY A 15 -15.80 2.87 2.74
CA GLY A 15 -16.69 2.65 1.60
C GLY A 15 -16.95 3.89 0.76
N GLU A 16 -16.19 4.95 0.99
CA GLU A 16 -16.25 6.16 0.17
C GLU A 16 -15.73 5.91 -1.24
N LYS A 17 -16.37 6.50 -2.22
CA LYS A 17 -15.88 6.45 -3.60
C LYS A 17 -14.59 7.22 -3.73
N ALA A 18 -13.66 6.67 -4.48
CA ALA A 18 -12.43 7.36 -4.83
C ALA A 18 -12.75 8.71 -5.49
N SER A 19 -12.36 9.79 -4.85
CA SER A 19 -12.52 11.15 -5.35
C SER A 19 -11.18 11.66 -5.87
N GLU A 20 -11.21 12.33 -7.01
CA GLU A 20 -9.99 12.96 -7.57
C GLU A 20 -9.48 14.13 -6.73
N LYS A 21 -10.27 14.62 -5.79
CA LYS A 21 -9.99 15.81 -4.99
C LYS A 21 -9.78 15.54 -3.50
N VAL A 22 -9.51 14.33 -3.09
CA VAL A 22 -9.21 14.08 -1.67
C VAL A 22 -7.91 14.75 -1.31
N GLU A 23 -8.00 15.77 -0.48
CA GLU A 23 -6.85 16.39 0.17
C GLU A 23 -6.63 15.71 1.50
N ILE A 24 -5.39 15.33 1.76
CA ILE A 24 -4.99 14.95 3.11
C ILE A 24 -4.86 16.24 3.90
N VAL A 25 -5.93 16.59 4.59
CA VAL A 25 -5.98 17.81 5.43
C VAL A 25 -5.53 17.55 6.86
N SER A 26 -5.36 16.31 7.25
CA SER A 26 -4.88 15.90 8.56
C SER A 26 -4.17 14.56 8.49
N ALA A 27 -3.30 14.28 9.45
CA ALA A 27 -2.77 12.94 9.66
C ALA A 27 -3.89 12.07 10.24
N ASN A 28 -4.80 11.63 9.40
CA ASN A 28 -5.88 10.76 9.82
C ASN A 28 -5.30 9.46 10.37
N ALA A 29 -5.80 9.04 11.53
CA ALA A 29 -5.43 7.77 12.11
C ALA A 29 -5.88 6.64 11.18
N GLU A 30 -4.93 5.93 10.61
CA GLU A 30 -5.21 4.70 9.87
C GLU A 30 -5.43 3.55 10.84
N LYS A 31 -6.14 2.52 10.38
CA LYS A 31 -6.30 1.28 11.13
C LYS A 31 -4.93 0.62 11.35
N THR A 32 -4.72 0.09 12.53
CA THR A 32 -3.62 -0.83 12.78
C THR A 32 -3.96 -2.17 12.15
N ILE A 33 -3.13 -2.63 11.21
CA ILE A 33 -3.38 -3.87 10.49
C ILE A 33 -2.83 -5.04 11.30
N THR A 34 -3.69 -6.02 11.56
CA THR A 34 -3.33 -7.27 12.22
C THR A 34 -3.31 -8.43 11.22
N GLN A 35 -2.68 -9.54 11.63
CA GLN A 35 -2.66 -10.74 10.81
C GLN A 35 -4.07 -11.33 10.64
N GLU A 36 -4.91 -11.22 11.66
CA GLU A 36 -6.30 -11.68 11.62
C GLU A 36 -7.12 -10.89 10.60
N MET A 37 -6.95 -9.57 10.56
CA MET A 37 -7.61 -8.73 9.54
C MET A 37 -7.18 -9.12 8.13
N ARG A 38 -5.89 -9.39 7.92
CA ARG A 38 -5.35 -9.85 6.63
C ARG A 38 -5.93 -11.20 6.24
N GLN A 39 -5.96 -12.15 7.18
CA GLN A 39 -6.52 -13.49 6.95
C GLN A 39 -8.01 -13.41 6.60
N GLN A 40 -8.78 -12.63 7.35
CA GLN A 40 -10.20 -12.43 7.05
C GLN A 40 -10.43 -11.84 5.66
N ALA A 41 -9.64 -10.83 5.27
CA ALA A 41 -9.74 -10.20 3.95
C ALA A 41 -9.36 -11.17 2.81
N TYR A 42 -8.46 -12.10 3.06
CA TYR A 42 -8.12 -13.17 2.14
C TYR A 42 -9.26 -14.20 2.03
N ASP A 43 -9.78 -14.65 3.14
CA ASP A 43 -10.81 -15.69 3.21
C ASP A 43 -12.14 -15.24 2.59
N ASN A 44 -12.47 -13.97 2.74
CA ASN A 44 -13.72 -13.40 2.22
C ASN A 44 -13.58 -12.69 0.84
N TRP A 45 -12.42 -12.85 0.18
CA TRP A 45 -12.13 -12.30 -1.15
C TRP A 45 -12.11 -10.76 -1.23
N GLU A 46 -11.95 -10.07 -0.12
CA GLU A 46 -11.71 -8.62 -0.11
C GLU A 46 -10.29 -8.27 -0.59
N THR A 47 -9.35 -9.20 -0.44
CA THR A 47 -7.99 -9.09 -0.95
C THR A 47 -7.71 -10.27 -1.88
N THR A 48 -7.37 -9.97 -3.11
CA THR A 48 -7.06 -10.94 -4.15
C THR A 48 -5.73 -10.59 -4.84
N ASP A 49 -5.12 -11.56 -5.50
CA ASP A 49 -3.90 -11.40 -6.29
C ASP A 49 -4.27 -10.88 -7.69
N ASP A 50 -4.56 -9.60 -7.80
CA ASP A 50 -5.15 -8.99 -8.99
C ASP A 50 -4.30 -7.89 -9.63
N HIS A 51 -3.25 -7.39 -8.98
CA HIS A 51 -2.44 -6.30 -9.52
C HIS A 51 -1.03 -6.23 -8.94
N GLY A 52 -0.06 -6.03 -9.82
CA GLY A 52 1.34 -5.83 -9.46
C GLY A 52 1.81 -4.39 -9.64
N MET A 53 2.58 -3.89 -8.67
CA MET A 53 3.22 -2.58 -8.74
C MET A 53 4.64 -2.65 -8.20
N GLN A 54 5.52 -1.77 -8.69
CA GLN A 54 6.89 -1.69 -8.23
C GLN A 54 7.03 -0.68 -7.10
N ILE A 55 7.55 -1.10 -5.94
CA ILE A 55 8.00 -0.18 -4.89
C ILE A 55 9.41 0.26 -5.23
N TYR A 56 9.68 1.57 -5.28
CA TYR A 56 10.99 2.10 -5.61
C TYR A 56 11.54 3.08 -4.58
N GLY A 57 10.76 3.42 -3.55
CA GLY A 57 11.21 4.33 -2.50
C GLY A 57 10.20 4.54 -1.39
N ILE A 58 10.58 5.41 -0.46
CA ILE A 58 9.76 5.86 0.66
C ILE A 58 9.67 7.39 0.62
N ALA A 59 8.50 7.92 0.87
CA ALA A 59 8.25 9.35 1.01
C ALA A 59 7.59 9.64 2.37
N LYS A 60 7.70 10.90 2.82
CA LYS A 60 7.00 11.39 4.02
C LYS A 60 6.11 12.56 3.64
N ASP A 61 4.96 12.64 4.28
CA ASP A 61 4.13 13.83 4.20
C ASP A 61 4.61 14.93 5.18
N GLN A 62 3.89 16.06 5.19
CA GLN A 62 4.22 17.20 6.06
C GLN A 62 4.05 16.92 7.57
N TRP A 63 3.40 15.83 7.93
CA TRP A 63 3.24 15.37 9.32
C TRP A 63 4.20 14.24 9.69
N GLY A 64 5.09 13.84 8.76
CA GLY A 64 6.07 12.78 8.98
C GLY A 64 5.56 11.37 8.77
N LYS A 65 4.34 11.19 8.29
CA LYS A 65 3.79 9.87 7.94
C LYS A 65 4.48 9.32 6.70
N GLU A 66 4.90 8.06 6.77
CA GLU A 66 5.62 7.39 5.69
C GLU A 66 4.69 6.68 4.71
N TYR A 67 5.10 6.72 3.45
CA TYR A 67 4.41 6.09 2.34
C TYR A 67 5.39 5.38 1.42
N PHE A 68 4.98 4.27 0.84
CA PHE A 68 5.71 3.66 -0.25
C PHE A 68 5.47 4.43 -1.54
N MET A 69 6.55 4.74 -2.24
CA MET A 69 6.50 5.28 -3.60
C MET A 69 6.41 4.10 -4.57
N MET A 70 5.31 4.01 -5.30
CA MET A 70 5.02 2.89 -6.18
C MET A 70 4.83 3.35 -7.62
N LYS A 71 5.37 2.56 -8.55
CA LYS A 71 5.14 2.75 -9.99
C LYS A 71 4.10 1.74 -10.46
N ASN A 72 3.03 2.26 -11.06
CA ASN A 72 2.01 1.46 -11.71
C ASN A 72 2.38 1.17 -13.16
N SER A 73 1.80 0.12 -13.74
CA SER A 73 2.01 -0.32 -15.12
C SER A 73 1.13 0.38 -16.17
N TRP A 74 0.35 1.38 -15.76
CA TRP A 74 -0.63 2.07 -16.63
C TRP A 74 -0.09 3.34 -17.30
N GLY A 75 1.20 3.40 -17.58
CA GLY A 75 1.83 4.58 -18.18
C GLY A 75 1.76 5.82 -17.28
N GLU A 76 1.65 6.99 -17.87
CA GLU A 76 1.62 8.29 -17.16
C GLU A 76 0.21 8.70 -16.71
N SER A 77 -0.61 7.75 -16.31
CA SER A 77 -1.97 8.01 -15.82
C SER A 77 -1.98 8.70 -14.46
N GLY A 78 -3.03 9.47 -14.21
CA GLY A 78 -3.28 10.10 -12.92
C GLY A 78 -2.42 11.33 -12.61
N PRO A 79 -2.62 11.95 -11.44
CA PRO A 79 -2.02 13.24 -11.10
C PRO A 79 -0.50 13.18 -10.88
N TYR A 80 0.04 12.00 -10.66
CA TYR A 80 1.47 11.76 -10.45
C TYR A 80 2.12 10.99 -11.59
N LYS A 81 1.55 11.07 -12.80
CA LYS A 81 2.11 10.45 -14.02
C LYS A 81 2.47 8.97 -13.86
N GLY A 82 1.54 8.20 -13.33
CA GLY A 82 1.69 6.77 -13.12
C GLY A 82 2.41 6.37 -11.84
N PHE A 83 2.77 7.34 -11.00
CA PHE A 83 3.32 7.09 -9.66
C PHE A 83 2.24 7.24 -8.60
N TRP A 84 2.40 6.47 -7.52
CA TRP A 84 1.44 6.41 -6.42
C TRP A 84 2.18 6.49 -5.10
N TYR A 85 1.52 7.10 -4.11
CA TYR A 85 1.98 7.10 -2.73
C TYR A 85 1.03 6.26 -1.91
N VAL A 86 1.50 5.11 -1.46
CA VAL A 86 0.67 4.11 -0.79
C VAL A 86 1.04 4.05 0.68
N SER A 87 0.06 4.18 1.57
CA SER A 87 0.32 4.11 3.00
C SER A 87 0.85 2.74 3.41
N GLN A 88 1.66 2.69 4.46
CA GLN A 88 2.18 1.44 4.99
C GLN A 88 1.05 0.52 5.46
N ALA A 89 0.00 1.08 6.06
CA ALA A 89 -1.16 0.31 6.49
C ALA A 89 -1.90 -0.33 5.30
N TYR A 90 -2.11 0.43 4.21
CA TYR A 90 -2.73 -0.12 3.00
C TYR A 90 -1.87 -1.23 2.38
N ALA A 91 -0.57 -0.99 2.26
CA ALA A 91 0.36 -2.00 1.73
C ALA A 91 0.36 -3.27 2.61
N ALA A 92 0.42 -3.11 3.93
CA ALA A 92 0.33 -4.24 4.85
C ALA A 92 -0.98 -5.03 4.69
N TYR A 93 -2.09 -4.33 4.50
CA TYR A 93 -3.41 -4.95 4.38
C TYR A 93 -3.60 -5.69 3.05
N LYS A 94 -3.14 -5.11 1.94
CA LYS A 94 -3.46 -5.58 0.58
C LYS A 94 -2.34 -6.38 -0.11
N THR A 95 -1.11 -6.36 0.41
CA THR A 95 -0.02 -7.10 -0.22
C THR A 95 -0.17 -8.60 0.03
N MET A 96 -0.29 -9.36 -1.04
CA MET A 96 -0.37 -10.82 -1.01
C MET A 96 1.02 -11.47 -1.05
N ASN A 97 1.86 -11.00 -1.97
CA ASN A 97 3.22 -11.49 -2.16
C ASN A 97 4.16 -10.35 -2.59
N ILE A 98 5.44 -10.60 -2.49
CA ILE A 98 6.48 -9.69 -2.97
C ILE A 98 7.53 -10.45 -3.76
N VAL A 99 8.07 -9.79 -4.78
CA VAL A 99 9.26 -10.25 -5.50
C VAL A 99 10.41 -9.33 -5.11
N ILE A 100 11.46 -9.89 -4.53
CA ILE A 100 12.59 -9.14 -4.00
C ILE A 100 13.88 -9.92 -4.24
N ASN A 101 15.00 -9.19 -4.41
CA ASN A 101 16.31 -9.81 -4.45
C ASN A 101 16.61 -10.49 -3.11
N LYS A 102 17.02 -11.76 -3.13
CA LYS A 102 17.28 -12.52 -1.90
C LYS A 102 18.30 -11.87 -0.96
N ASN A 103 19.24 -11.11 -1.49
CA ASN A 103 20.26 -10.41 -0.68
C ASN A 103 19.67 -9.21 0.08
N ALA A 104 18.50 -8.71 -0.31
CA ALA A 104 17.79 -7.65 0.39
C ALA A 104 16.86 -8.17 1.50
N ILE A 105 16.69 -9.49 1.61
CA ILE A 105 15.87 -10.08 2.66
C ILE A 105 16.67 -10.07 3.98
N PRO A 106 16.10 -9.58 5.09
CA PRO A 106 16.72 -9.63 6.40
C PRO A 106 17.22 -11.04 6.77
N ALA A 107 18.36 -11.11 7.44
CA ALA A 107 19.01 -12.40 7.72
C ALA A 107 18.16 -13.38 8.52
N ASP A 108 17.41 -12.89 9.50
CA ASP A 108 16.48 -13.68 10.31
C ASP A 108 15.35 -14.29 9.48
N ILE A 109 14.85 -13.54 8.51
CA ILE A 109 13.80 -14.02 7.59
C ILE A 109 14.39 -15.05 6.62
N ARG A 110 15.59 -14.80 6.06
CA ARG A 110 16.27 -15.79 5.21
C ARG A 110 16.47 -17.11 5.93
N GLN A 111 16.91 -17.06 7.19
CA GLN A 111 17.10 -18.24 8.01
C GLN A 111 15.79 -19.02 8.20
N LYS A 112 14.69 -18.34 8.49
CA LYS A 112 13.36 -18.97 8.62
C LYS A 112 12.87 -19.61 7.33
N LEU A 113 13.23 -19.02 6.18
CA LEU A 113 12.85 -19.52 4.86
C LEU A 113 13.81 -20.59 4.32
N GLY A 114 14.95 -20.79 4.95
CA GLY A 114 15.97 -21.76 4.51
C GLY A 114 16.71 -21.34 3.22
N ILE A 115 16.83 -20.04 2.96
CA ILE A 115 17.48 -19.49 1.77
C ILE A 115 18.64 -18.56 2.08
#